data_44079fc61e4727241292b26e0318cbb2
#
_entry.id   44079fc61e4727241292b26e0318cbb2
#
_cell.length_a   1.000
_cell.length_b   1.000
_cell.length_c   1.000
_cell.angle_alpha   90.00
_cell.angle_beta   90.00
_cell.angle_gamma   90.00
#
_symmetry.space_group_name_H-M   'P 1'
#
loop_
_entity.id
_entity.type
_entity.pdbx_description
1 polymer ?
#
loop_
_entity_poly.entity_id
_entity_poly.type
_entity_poly.pdbx_seq_one_letter_code
_entity_poly.pdbx_strand_id
1 'polypeptide(L)'
;MEEYNYYRYKVMPESRIGGTYGGLQLSYVIEEYVEKFDKDMKKRFPGKELTVEDFQSCYDPKAERDSLSEVAFVFTAYYFSIYNTDKWEPVYQNMGKKSVETAKASYEEALKKYGSDNRKEIVGDNPFDINDTHYGNNVLLTSDAATGVMKAGVIAAKRDNGIGSNGIADNAEIMTLRIHPGEGEPYLKDMALAIRYAVNHGADVIVLPEQNSIYPEEQKQWVSEALKEAEKKGALVI
;
A
#
# COMPACT_ATOMS: atom_id res chain seq x y z
N MET A 1 0.50 21.33 -2.66
CA MET A 1 0.52 20.35 -3.77
C MET A 1 1.54 19.23 -3.54
N GLU A 2 2.76 19.52 -3.06
CA GLU A 2 3.76 18.51 -2.69
C GLU A 2 3.30 17.64 -1.52
N GLU A 3 2.73 18.23 -0.52
CA GLU A 3 2.18 17.55 0.66
C GLU A 3 0.97 16.66 0.30
N TYR A 4 0.08 17.13 -0.55
CA TYR A 4 -1.02 16.34 -1.12
C TYR A 4 -0.49 15.17 -1.93
N ASN A 5 0.52 15.37 -2.77
CA ASN A 5 1.16 14.31 -3.53
C ASN A 5 1.88 13.32 -2.60
N TYR A 6 2.54 13.81 -1.54
CA TYR A 6 3.16 12.96 -0.54
C TYR A 6 2.12 12.05 0.12
N TYR A 7 1.00 12.59 0.60
CA TYR A 7 -0.10 11.81 1.18
C TYR A 7 -0.72 10.86 0.17
N ARG A 8 -0.98 11.33 -1.03
CA ARG A 8 -1.58 10.54 -2.08
C ARG A 8 -0.73 9.37 -2.54
N TYR A 9 0.59 9.50 -2.54
CA TYR A 9 1.53 8.50 -3.06
C TYR A 9 2.30 7.73 -2.00
N LYS A 10 2.34 8.21 -0.75
CA LYS A 10 3.14 7.61 0.33
C LYS A 10 2.32 7.11 1.52
N VAL A 11 1.16 7.71 1.76
CA VAL A 11 0.31 7.42 2.92
C VAL A 11 -1.00 6.75 2.52
N MET A 12 -1.49 7.00 1.30
CA MET A 12 -2.63 6.27 0.77
C MET A 12 -2.26 4.85 0.35
N PRO A 13 -3.21 3.94 0.42
CA PRO A 13 -2.92 2.52 0.56
C PRO A 13 -1.98 2.01 -0.50
N GLU A 14 -0.86 1.53 -0.05
CA GLU A 14 0.12 0.77 -0.83
C GLU A 14 -0.53 -0.35 -1.63
N SER A 15 -1.71 -0.86 -1.18
CA SER A 15 -2.30 -2.05 -1.76
C SER A 15 -2.98 -1.85 -3.11
N ARG A 16 -3.56 -0.68 -3.42
CA ARG A 16 -4.34 -0.54 -4.67
C ARG A 16 -3.84 0.56 -5.60
N ILE A 17 -3.53 1.75 -5.09
CA ILE A 17 -2.92 2.81 -5.91
C ILE A 17 -1.42 2.57 -6.05
N GLY A 18 -0.74 2.14 -4.98
CA GLY A 18 0.69 1.81 -5.01
C GLY A 18 1.01 0.66 -5.95
N GLY A 19 0.17 -0.39 -5.96
CA GLY A 19 0.32 -1.50 -6.90
C GLY A 19 0.19 -1.09 -8.36
N THR A 20 -0.81 -0.26 -8.69
CA THR A 20 -0.98 0.25 -10.07
C THR A 20 0.09 1.27 -10.45
N TYR A 21 0.55 2.09 -9.49
CA TYR A 21 1.69 2.99 -9.70
C TYR A 21 2.99 2.24 -9.92
N GLY A 22 3.27 1.22 -9.10
CA GLY A 22 4.43 0.34 -9.27
C GLY A 22 4.40 -0.37 -10.63
N GLY A 23 3.23 -0.86 -11.04
CA GLY A 23 3.00 -1.42 -12.37
C GLY A 23 3.28 -0.45 -13.50
N LEU A 24 2.85 0.81 -13.34
CA LEU A 24 3.15 1.87 -14.31
C LEU A 24 4.64 2.18 -14.38
N GLN A 25 5.33 2.31 -13.25
CA GLN A 25 6.79 2.52 -13.23
C GLN A 25 7.54 1.36 -13.89
N LEU A 26 7.14 0.13 -13.58
CA LEU A 26 7.73 -1.06 -14.19
C LEU A 26 7.47 -1.09 -15.72
N SER A 27 6.29 -0.68 -16.18
CA SER A 27 5.97 -0.65 -17.61
C SER A 27 6.84 0.34 -18.39
N TYR A 28 7.19 1.50 -17.81
CA TYR A 28 8.15 2.43 -18.42
C TYR A 28 9.56 1.84 -18.53
N VAL A 29 10.01 1.16 -17.47
CA VAL A 29 11.32 0.48 -17.50
C VAL A 29 11.33 -0.61 -18.57
N ILE A 30 10.29 -1.43 -18.63
CA ILE A 30 10.19 -2.50 -19.62
C ILE A 30 10.14 -1.93 -21.05
N GLU A 31 9.35 -0.87 -21.30
CA GLU A 31 9.29 -0.20 -22.61
C GLU A 31 10.68 0.24 -23.07
N GLU A 32 11.47 0.88 -22.19
CA GLU A 32 12.82 1.33 -22.52
C GLU A 32 13.73 0.16 -22.94
N TYR A 33 13.68 -0.96 -22.20
CA TYR A 33 14.50 -2.12 -22.53
C TYR A 33 14.00 -2.87 -23.77
N VAL A 34 12.70 -2.98 -23.94
CA VAL A 34 12.11 -3.59 -25.15
C VAL A 34 12.48 -2.80 -26.40
N GLU A 35 12.52 -1.47 -26.32
CA GLU A 35 13.04 -0.64 -27.44
C GLU A 35 14.53 -0.87 -27.69
N LYS A 36 15.35 -1.06 -26.65
CA LYS A 36 16.77 -1.41 -26.80
C LYS A 36 16.92 -2.77 -27.47
N PHE A 37 16.17 -3.77 -27.02
CA PHE A 37 16.19 -5.12 -27.63
C PHE A 37 15.77 -5.08 -29.09
N ASP A 38 14.73 -4.33 -29.45
CA ASP A 38 14.28 -4.17 -30.84
C ASP A 38 15.39 -3.56 -31.72
N LYS A 39 16.01 -2.49 -31.26
CA LYS A 39 17.13 -1.84 -31.98
C LYS A 39 18.32 -2.79 -32.15
N ASP A 40 18.68 -3.53 -31.14
CA ASP A 40 19.79 -4.47 -31.18
C ASP A 40 19.52 -5.65 -32.13
N MET A 41 18.31 -6.23 -32.06
CA MET A 41 17.91 -7.30 -32.97
C MET A 41 17.86 -6.84 -34.42
N LYS A 42 17.26 -5.69 -34.71
CA LYS A 42 17.21 -5.12 -36.08
C LYS A 42 18.60 -4.82 -36.63
N LYS A 43 19.55 -4.45 -35.79
CA LYS A 43 20.95 -4.25 -36.18
C LYS A 43 21.66 -5.58 -36.47
N ARG A 44 21.39 -6.63 -35.70
CA ARG A 44 22.00 -7.97 -35.88
C ARG A 44 21.39 -8.75 -37.06
N PHE A 45 20.09 -8.59 -37.30
CA PHE A 45 19.32 -9.33 -38.28
C PHE A 45 18.56 -8.40 -39.23
N PRO A 46 19.26 -7.59 -40.04
CA PRO A 46 18.61 -6.58 -40.89
C PRO A 46 17.70 -7.23 -41.94
N GLY A 47 16.45 -6.73 -42.02
CA GLY A 47 15.47 -7.20 -42.99
C GLY A 47 14.82 -8.55 -42.71
N LYS A 48 15.12 -9.18 -41.57
CA LYS A 48 14.53 -10.44 -41.15
C LYS A 48 13.26 -10.19 -40.33
N GLU A 49 12.23 -11.07 -40.47
CA GLU A 49 11.16 -11.17 -39.50
C GLU A 49 11.73 -11.77 -38.22
N LEU A 50 11.76 -11.00 -37.14
CA LEU A 50 12.40 -11.37 -35.89
C LEU A 50 11.56 -12.36 -35.10
N THR A 51 12.23 -13.32 -34.44
CA THR A 51 11.63 -14.42 -33.68
C THR A 51 12.13 -14.45 -32.24
N VAL A 52 11.53 -15.34 -31.44
CA VAL A 52 11.97 -15.62 -30.06
C VAL A 52 13.42 -16.13 -30.00
N GLU A 53 13.85 -16.91 -31.00
CA GLU A 53 15.23 -17.40 -31.07
C GLU A 53 16.20 -16.25 -31.34
N ASP A 54 15.85 -15.28 -32.20
CA ASP A 54 16.65 -14.08 -32.43
C ASP A 54 16.77 -13.27 -31.12
N PHE A 55 15.68 -13.10 -30.40
CA PHE A 55 15.69 -12.42 -29.09
C PHE A 55 16.59 -13.15 -28.08
N GLN A 56 16.43 -14.47 -27.94
CA GLN A 56 17.23 -15.28 -27.04
C GLN A 56 18.72 -15.28 -27.42
N SER A 57 19.04 -15.23 -28.73
CA SER A 57 20.43 -15.15 -29.21
C SER A 57 21.13 -13.84 -28.85
N CYS A 58 20.37 -12.80 -28.50
CA CYS A 58 20.89 -11.54 -27.99
C CYS A 58 21.29 -11.62 -26.51
N TYR A 59 20.96 -12.69 -25.83
CA TYR A 59 21.34 -12.91 -24.43
C TYR A 59 22.79 -13.39 -24.34
N ASP A 60 23.64 -12.58 -23.75
CA ASP A 60 24.99 -12.98 -23.36
C ASP A 60 25.06 -13.17 -21.84
N PRO A 61 25.14 -14.43 -21.34
CA PRO A 61 25.18 -14.72 -19.91
C PRO A 61 26.47 -14.22 -19.22
N LYS A 62 27.47 -13.78 -19.98
CA LYS A 62 28.73 -13.26 -19.45
C LYS A 62 28.81 -11.72 -19.46
N ALA A 63 27.84 -11.05 -20.09
CA ALA A 63 27.79 -9.61 -20.08
C ALA A 63 27.39 -9.07 -18.71
N GLU A 64 28.11 -8.07 -18.21
CA GLU A 64 27.67 -7.32 -17.05
C GLU A 64 26.35 -6.63 -17.37
N ARG A 65 25.33 -6.88 -16.57
CA ARG A 65 24.01 -6.28 -16.70
C ARG A 65 23.58 -5.68 -15.37
N ASP A 66 22.86 -4.58 -15.45
CA ASP A 66 22.13 -4.10 -14.30
C ASP A 66 20.90 -4.98 -14.04
N SER A 67 20.44 -4.97 -12.79
CA SER A 67 19.30 -5.79 -12.33
C SER A 67 18.02 -5.54 -13.11
N LEU A 68 17.80 -4.31 -13.60
CA LEU A 68 16.61 -3.94 -14.36
C LEU A 68 16.64 -4.53 -15.77
N SER A 69 17.81 -4.55 -16.42
CA SER A 69 18.03 -5.17 -17.72
C SER A 69 17.72 -6.69 -17.67
N GLU A 70 18.16 -7.36 -16.61
CA GLU A 70 17.90 -8.79 -16.41
C GLU A 70 16.40 -9.05 -16.22
N VAL A 71 15.76 -8.28 -15.35
CA VAL A 71 14.30 -8.36 -15.13
C VAL A 71 13.55 -8.13 -16.43
N ALA A 72 13.87 -7.08 -17.19
CA ALA A 72 13.22 -6.78 -18.46
C ALA A 72 13.39 -7.92 -19.48
N PHE A 73 14.58 -8.54 -19.53
CA PHE A 73 14.82 -9.66 -20.42
C PHE A 73 13.95 -10.88 -20.07
N VAL A 74 13.92 -11.26 -18.79
CA VAL A 74 13.13 -12.40 -18.29
C VAL A 74 11.64 -12.17 -18.54
N PHE A 75 11.13 -10.98 -18.24
CA PHE A 75 9.75 -10.63 -18.52
C PHE A 75 9.43 -10.71 -20.00
N THR A 76 10.28 -10.15 -20.86
CA THR A 76 10.08 -10.20 -22.32
C THR A 76 10.07 -11.63 -22.85
N ALA A 77 10.98 -12.48 -22.38
CA ALA A 77 11.00 -13.90 -22.73
C ALA A 77 9.70 -14.62 -22.32
N TYR A 78 9.17 -14.30 -21.15
CA TYR A 78 7.92 -14.87 -20.65
C TYR A 78 6.69 -14.47 -21.49
N TYR A 79 6.67 -13.26 -22.04
CA TYR A 79 5.55 -12.77 -22.86
C TYR A 79 5.40 -13.49 -24.21
N PHE A 80 6.46 -14.06 -24.77
CA PHE A 80 6.32 -14.96 -25.93
C PHE A 80 5.40 -16.14 -25.61
N SER A 81 5.50 -16.70 -24.42
CA SER A 81 4.62 -17.78 -23.95
C SER A 81 3.20 -17.28 -23.69
N ILE A 82 3.02 -16.10 -23.09
CA ILE A 82 1.70 -15.51 -22.80
C ILE A 82 0.93 -15.28 -24.10
N TYR A 83 1.58 -14.71 -25.12
CA TYR A 83 0.94 -14.44 -26.41
C TYR A 83 0.89 -15.64 -27.34
N ASN A 84 1.43 -16.77 -26.91
CA ASN A 84 1.53 -18.00 -27.69
C ASN A 84 2.04 -17.73 -29.12
N THR A 85 3.17 -17.02 -29.20
CA THR A 85 3.79 -16.59 -30.45
C THR A 85 5.29 -16.80 -30.41
N ASP A 86 5.88 -17.11 -31.57
CA ASP A 86 7.32 -17.12 -31.78
C ASP A 86 7.83 -15.83 -32.42
N LYS A 87 6.91 -14.92 -32.81
CA LYS A 87 7.22 -13.67 -33.49
C LYS A 87 7.48 -12.54 -32.51
N TRP A 88 8.49 -11.73 -32.82
CA TRP A 88 8.87 -10.57 -31.99
C TRP A 88 7.82 -9.44 -32.05
N GLU A 89 7.28 -9.13 -33.21
CA GLU A 89 6.41 -7.96 -33.40
C GLU A 89 5.20 -7.92 -32.44
N PRO A 90 4.41 -9.02 -32.25
CA PRO A 90 3.34 -9.01 -31.27
C PRO A 90 3.83 -8.74 -29.83
N VAL A 91 4.98 -9.26 -29.44
CA VAL A 91 5.57 -9.04 -28.11
C VAL A 91 6.02 -7.60 -27.98
N TYR A 92 6.75 -7.07 -28.95
CA TYR A 92 7.20 -5.68 -28.99
C TYR A 92 6.05 -4.69 -28.85
N GLN A 93 4.98 -4.86 -29.63
CA GLN A 93 3.82 -3.96 -29.60
C GLN A 93 3.08 -3.99 -28.25
N ASN A 94 2.92 -5.16 -27.66
CA ASN A 94 2.15 -5.30 -26.43
C ASN A 94 2.97 -4.97 -25.16
N MET A 95 4.28 -5.20 -25.16
CA MET A 95 5.16 -4.85 -24.02
C MET A 95 5.69 -3.42 -24.07
N GLY A 96 5.77 -2.81 -25.26
CA GLY A 96 6.16 -1.41 -25.42
C GLY A 96 5.02 -0.46 -25.05
N LYS A 97 4.74 0.48 -25.96
CA LYS A 97 3.76 1.57 -25.72
C LYS A 97 2.40 1.13 -25.22
N LYS A 98 1.88 0.01 -25.73
CA LYS A 98 0.55 -0.49 -25.32
C LYS A 98 0.53 -0.94 -23.86
N SER A 99 1.63 -1.51 -23.36
CA SER A 99 1.77 -1.88 -21.94
C SER A 99 1.72 -0.63 -21.06
N VAL A 100 2.45 0.41 -21.43
CA VAL A 100 2.45 1.71 -20.72
C VAL A 100 1.06 2.35 -20.76
N GLU A 101 0.40 2.40 -21.90
CA GLU A 101 -0.95 2.93 -22.03
C GLU A 101 -1.95 2.18 -21.13
N THR A 102 -1.87 0.85 -21.10
CA THR A 102 -2.74 0.02 -20.25
C THR A 102 -2.46 0.25 -18.78
N ALA A 103 -1.19 0.27 -18.38
CA ALA A 103 -0.79 0.53 -16.99
C ALA A 103 -1.18 1.95 -16.54
N LYS A 104 -1.04 2.94 -17.44
CA LYS A 104 -1.48 4.32 -17.18
C LYS A 104 -2.99 4.41 -17.00
N ALA A 105 -3.77 3.78 -17.85
CA ALA A 105 -5.24 3.74 -17.72
C ALA A 105 -5.67 3.09 -16.40
N SER A 106 -5.05 1.96 -16.04
CA SER A 106 -5.32 1.28 -14.76
C SER A 106 -4.95 2.14 -13.55
N TYR A 107 -3.85 2.89 -13.62
CA TYR A 107 -3.46 3.84 -12.58
C TYR A 107 -4.43 5.01 -12.48
N GLU A 108 -4.84 5.61 -13.61
CA GLU A 108 -5.82 6.69 -13.65
C GLU A 108 -7.21 6.24 -13.13
N GLU A 109 -7.62 5.01 -13.44
CA GLU A 109 -8.85 4.43 -12.88
C GLU A 109 -8.75 4.22 -11.37
N ALA A 110 -7.62 3.68 -10.89
CA ALA A 110 -7.36 3.54 -9.46
C ALA A 110 -7.35 4.90 -8.75
N LEU A 111 -6.78 5.94 -9.37
CA LEU A 111 -6.81 7.30 -8.85
C LEU A 111 -8.25 7.85 -8.75
N LYS A 112 -9.08 7.60 -9.75
CA LYS A 112 -10.49 8.03 -9.73
C LYS A 112 -11.29 7.31 -8.64
N LYS A 113 -11.06 6.01 -8.49
CA LYS A 113 -11.82 5.16 -7.57
C LYS A 113 -11.37 5.32 -6.12
N TYR A 114 -10.08 5.45 -5.88
CA TYR A 114 -9.48 5.43 -4.54
C TYR A 114 -8.74 6.72 -4.17
N GLY A 115 -8.53 7.62 -5.11
CA GLY A 115 -7.74 8.84 -4.94
C GLY A 115 -8.51 10.05 -4.44
N SER A 116 -9.82 9.95 -4.27
CA SER A 116 -10.62 10.99 -3.61
C SER A 116 -10.53 10.75 -2.10
N ASP A 117 -9.80 11.60 -1.40
CA ASP A 117 -9.90 11.68 0.05
C ASP A 117 -11.24 12.32 0.42
N ASN A 118 -12.25 11.49 0.50
CA ASN A 118 -13.61 11.90 0.92
C ASN A 118 -13.69 12.04 2.45
N ARG A 119 -12.57 11.88 3.17
CA ARG A 119 -12.55 11.93 4.63
C ARG A 119 -13.10 13.23 5.16
N LYS A 120 -12.68 14.36 4.59
CA LYS A 120 -13.15 15.68 5.01
C LYS A 120 -14.67 15.84 4.81
N GLU A 121 -15.23 15.25 3.77
CA GLU A 121 -16.67 15.28 3.49
C GLU A 121 -17.45 14.31 4.39
N ILE A 122 -16.89 13.15 4.69
CA ILE A 122 -17.56 12.09 5.49
C ILE A 122 -17.40 12.35 6.99
N VAL A 123 -16.18 12.69 7.41
CA VAL A 123 -15.81 12.86 8.83
C VAL A 123 -16.03 14.31 9.28
N GLY A 124 -15.83 15.27 8.39
CA GLY A 124 -16.04 16.69 8.64
C GLY A 124 -14.91 17.38 9.40
N ASP A 125 -13.75 16.74 9.52
CA ASP A 125 -12.59 17.26 10.24
C ASP A 125 -11.51 17.82 9.32
N ASN A 126 -10.56 18.54 9.93
CA ASN A 126 -9.30 18.91 9.31
C ASN A 126 -8.20 17.94 9.79
N PRO A 127 -7.75 16.98 8.96
CA PRO A 127 -6.75 15.99 9.37
C PRO A 127 -5.35 16.56 9.63
N PHE A 128 -5.13 17.85 9.31
CA PHE A 128 -3.85 18.56 9.51
C PHE A 128 -3.88 19.51 10.71
N ASP A 129 -4.96 19.52 11.50
CA ASP A 129 -5.08 20.31 12.71
C ASP A 129 -5.37 19.41 13.92
N ILE A 130 -4.37 19.24 14.78
CA ILE A 130 -4.49 18.42 16.00
C ILE A 130 -5.51 19.00 17.00
N ASN A 131 -5.84 20.28 16.92
CA ASN A 131 -6.78 20.93 17.81
C ASN A 131 -8.23 20.79 17.33
N ASP A 132 -8.45 20.40 16.09
CA ASP A 132 -9.78 20.05 15.61
C ASP A 132 -10.16 18.64 16.10
N THR A 133 -10.84 18.57 17.24
CA THR A 133 -11.14 17.34 17.98
C THR A 133 -12.63 16.96 17.99
N HIS A 134 -13.50 17.79 17.41
CA HIS A 134 -14.95 17.62 17.49
C HIS A 134 -15.50 16.90 16.25
N TYR A 135 -15.11 15.65 16.06
CA TYR A 135 -15.54 14.82 14.94
C TYR A 135 -15.62 13.33 15.33
N GLY A 136 -16.05 12.51 14.39
CA GLY A 136 -16.24 11.08 14.59
C GLY A 136 -17.63 10.73 15.12
N ASN A 137 -17.84 9.46 15.34
CA ASN A 137 -19.09 8.90 15.83
C ASN A 137 -18.84 7.57 16.57
N ASN A 138 -19.89 6.92 17.03
CA ASN A 138 -19.83 5.65 17.73
C ASN A 138 -20.02 4.41 16.83
N VAL A 139 -19.91 4.55 15.51
CA VAL A 139 -19.99 3.42 14.57
C VAL A 139 -18.65 2.73 14.50
N LEU A 140 -18.55 1.55 15.11
CA LEU A 140 -17.32 0.74 15.16
C LEU A 140 -17.22 -0.28 14.02
N LEU A 141 -18.34 -0.61 13.36
CA LEU A 141 -18.35 -1.59 12.27
C LEU A 141 -17.69 -1.00 11.01
N THR A 142 -16.78 -1.76 10.46
CA THR A 142 -16.14 -1.50 9.16
C THR A 142 -16.15 -2.76 8.32
N SER A 143 -15.87 -2.63 7.02
CA SER A 143 -15.66 -3.78 6.14
C SER A 143 -14.51 -4.70 6.59
N ASP A 144 -13.56 -4.17 7.37
CA ASP A 144 -12.38 -4.88 7.89
C ASP A 144 -12.31 -4.87 9.43
N ALA A 145 -13.43 -5.19 10.09
CA ALA A 145 -13.46 -5.29 11.53
C ALA A 145 -12.77 -6.54 12.09
N ALA A 146 -12.43 -7.52 11.24
CA ALA A 146 -11.95 -8.83 11.67
C ALA A 146 -10.68 -8.76 12.52
N THR A 147 -9.70 -7.92 12.13
CA THR A 147 -8.43 -7.78 12.86
C THR A 147 -8.65 -7.25 14.29
N GLY A 148 -9.47 -6.22 14.45
CA GLY A 148 -9.80 -5.68 15.79
C GLY A 148 -10.54 -6.69 16.64
N VAL A 149 -11.53 -7.38 16.07
CA VAL A 149 -12.30 -8.43 16.77
C VAL A 149 -11.39 -9.59 17.20
N MET A 150 -10.48 -10.04 16.34
CA MET A 150 -9.53 -11.10 16.69
C MET A 150 -8.60 -10.69 17.83
N LYS A 151 -8.02 -9.49 17.79
CA LYS A 151 -7.14 -8.99 18.86
C LYS A 151 -7.91 -8.88 20.18
N ALA A 152 -9.09 -8.29 20.18
CA ALA A 152 -9.94 -8.19 21.35
C ALA A 152 -10.36 -9.57 21.90
N GLY A 153 -10.66 -10.52 21.01
CA GLY A 153 -11.00 -11.89 21.38
C GLY A 153 -9.86 -12.65 22.04
N VAL A 154 -8.64 -12.56 21.49
CA VAL A 154 -7.46 -13.17 22.13
C VAL A 154 -7.22 -12.60 23.53
N ILE A 155 -7.42 -11.30 23.72
CA ILE A 155 -7.21 -10.65 25.01
C ILE A 155 -8.32 -11.06 25.99
N ALA A 156 -9.59 -10.85 25.66
CA ALA A 156 -10.68 -10.82 26.63
C ALA A 156 -11.98 -11.52 26.17
N ALA A 157 -11.91 -12.51 25.27
CA ALA A 157 -13.10 -13.29 24.94
C ALA A 157 -13.66 -13.95 26.21
N LYS A 158 -15.00 -13.91 26.35
CA LYS A 158 -15.69 -14.47 27.49
C LYS A 158 -15.37 -15.97 27.64
N ARG A 159 -14.91 -16.32 28.84
CA ARG A 159 -14.47 -17.69 29.16
C ARG A 159 -15.65 -18.58 29.48
N ASP A 160 -15.47 -19.88 29.26
CA ASP A 160 -16.35 -20.95 29.71
C ASP A 160 -17.82 -20.80 29.27
N ASN A 161 -18.04 -20.17 28.11
CA ASN A 161 -19.37 -19.97 27.54
C ASN A 161 -19.75 -20.99 26.45
N GLY A 162 -18.85 -21.94 26.14
CA GLY A 162 -19.03 -22.96 25.11
C GLY A 162 -18.96 -22.45 23.69
N ILE A 163 -18.53 -21.21 23.48
CA ILE A 163 -18.44 -20.56 22.15
C ILE A 163 -17.01 -20.06 21.91
N GLY A 164 -16.37 -20.58 20.85
CA GLY A 164 -15.04 -20.13 20.46
C GLY A 164 -13.94 -20.44 21.48
N SER A 165 -12.90 -19.63 21.47
CA SER A 165 -11.76 -19.74 22.39
C SER A 165 -11.90 -18.79 23.58
N ASN A 166 -11.35 -19.19 24.72
CA ASN A 166 -11.28 -18.32 25.91
C ASN A 166 -10.24 -17.21 25.71
N GLY A 167 -10.54 -16.00 26.14
CA GLY A 167 -9.57 -14.92 26.25
C GLY A 167 -8.50 -15.21 27.30
N ILE A 168 -7.33 -14.60 27.16
CA ILE A 168 -6.21 -14.79 28.09
C ILE A 168 -6.49 -14.07 29.43
N ALA A 169 -7.06 -12.88 29.38
CA ALA A 169 -7.37 -12.05 30.53
C ALA A 169 -8.89 -12.10 30.84
N ASP A 170 -9.27 -12.70 31.95
CA ASP A 170 -10.68 -12.91 32.35
C ASP A 170 -11.33 -11.68 33.00
N ASN A 171 -10.53 -10.73 33.49
CA ASN A 171 -11.00 -9.50 34.14
C ASN A 171 -10.67 -8.23 33.35
N ALA A 172 -10.36 -8.33 32.05
CA ALA A 172 -10.08 -7.18 31.20
C ALA A 172 -11.35 -6.64 30.53
N GLU A 173 -11.52 -5.34 30.58
CA GLU A 173 -12.51 -4.62 29.80
C GLU A 173 -11.88 -4.05 28.53
N ILE A 174 -12.59 -4.10 27.41
CA ILE A 174 -12.09 -3.62 26.13
C ILE A 174 -12.72 -2.28 25.76
N MET A 175 -11.88 -1.26 25.61
CA MET A 175 -12.23 0.03 25.01
C MET A 175 -11.83 0.00 23.54
N THR A 176 -12.79 -0.03 22.63
CA THR A 176 -12.50 -0.01 21.19
C THR A 176 -12.48 1.41 20.64
N LEU A 177 -11.37 1.82 20.07
CA LEU A 177 -11.20 3.11 19.40
C LEU A 177 -10.88 2.85 17.92
N ARG A 178 -11.81 3.22 17.06
CA ARG A 178 -11.65 3.05 15.62
C ARG A 178 -10.91 4.26 15.04
N ILE A 179 -9.73 4.03 14.48
CA ILE A 179 -8.92 5.05 13.79
C ILE A 179 -8.75 4.76 12.29
N HIS A 180 -9.01 3.52 11.86
CA HIS A 180 -8.93 3.13 10.47
C HIS A 180 -10.21 3.50 9.71
N PRO A 181 -10.08 4.11 8.51
CA PRO A 181 -11.24 4.48 7.68
C PRO A 181 -11.95 3.28 7.04
N GLY A 182 -11.42 2.08 7.17
CA GLY A 182 -11.87 0.84 6.53
C GLY A 182 -10.93 0.43 5.40
N GLU A 183 -10.66 1.30 4.46
CA GLU A 183 -9.61 1.15 3.46
C GLU A 183 -8.61 2.31 3.62
N GLY A 184 -7.31 1.99 3.61
CA GLY A 184 -6.24 2.97 3.76
C GLY A 184 -5.68 3.07 5.17
N GLU A 185 -4.65 3.87 5.30
CA GLU A 185 -3.94 4.10 6.56
C GLU A 185 -4.66 5.16 7.41
N PRO A 186 -4.63 5.02 8.74
CA PRO A 186 -5.17 6.06 9.62
C PRO A 186 -4.33 7.32 9.57
N TYR A 187 -4.94 8.48 9.81
CA TYR A 187 -4.18 9.68 10.07
C TYR A 187 -3.51 9.62 11.45
N LEU A 188 -2.29 10.13 11.56
CA LEU A 188 -1.60 10.20 12.86
C LEU A 188 -2.30 11.13 13.85
N LYS A 189 -3.08 12.11 13.36
CA LYS A 189 -4.00 12.90 14.19
C LYS A 189 -4.96 11.98 14.96
N ASP A 190 -5.63 11.06 14.25
CA ASP A 190 -6.61 10.15 14.87
C ASP A 190 -5.94 9.23 15.88
N MET A 191 -4.75 8.72 15.56
CA MET A 191 -3.97 7.91 16.49
C MET A 191 -3.59 8.69 17.75
N ALA A 192 -3.07 9.90 17.61
CA ALA A 192 -2.70 10.73 18.74
C ALA A 192 -3.90 11.05 19.62
N LEU A 193 -5.04 11.40 19.01
CA LEU A 193 -6.28 11.69 19.73
C LEU A 193 -6.87 10.44 20.39
N ALA A 194 -6.79 9.28 19.74
CA ALA A 194 -7.24 8.01 20.33
C ALA A 194 -6.40 7.62 21.56
N ILE A 195 -5.08 7.77 21.50
CA ILE A 195 -4.19 7.54 22.65
C ILE A 195 -4.58 8.46 23.81
N ARG A 196 -4.74 9.76 23.54
CA ARG A 196 -5.17 10.73 24.55
C ARG A 196 -6.55 10.40 25.13
N TYR A 197 -7.49 10.00 24.28
CA TYR A 197 -8.82 9.59 24.72
C TYR A 197 -8.75 8.38 25.64
N ALA A 198 -8.04 7.32 25.24
CA ALA A 198 -7.89 6.10 26.03
C ALA A 198 -7.33 6.41 27.42
N VAL A 199 -6.25 7.16 27.48
CA VAL A 199 -5.60 7.55 28.73
C VAL A 199 -6.49 8.43 29.62
N ASN A 200 -7.26 9.35 29.04
CA ASN A 200 -8.19 10.20 29.77
C ASN A 200 -9.41 9.44 30.31
N HIS A 201 -9.70 8.28 29.75
CA HIS A 201 -10.80 7.39 30.18
C HIS A 201 -10.32 6.19 30.97
N GLY A 202 -9.07 6.19 31.44
CA GLY A 202 -8.56 5.22 32.41
C GLY A 202 -8.06 3.91 31.78
N ALA A 203 -7.66 3.90 30.54
CA ALA A 203 -7.02 2.73 29.95
C ALA A 203 -5.64 2.47 30.58
N ASP A 204 -5.42 1.28 31.12
CA ASP A 204 -4.15 0.83 31.68
C ASP A 204 -3.18 0.35 30.59
N VAL A 205 -3.73 -0.26 29.53
CA VAL A 205 -2.96 -0.80 28.39
C VAL A 205 -3.58 -0.33 27.08
N ILE A 206 -2.76 0.17 26.19
CA ILE A 206 -3.16 0.59 24.83
C ILE A 206 -2.44 -0.29 23.83
N VAL A 207 -3.22 -1.00 22.99
CA VAL A 207 -2.70 -1.83 21.91
C VAL A 207 -2.82 -1.06 20.60
N LEU A 208 -1.68 -0.69 20.01
CA LEU A 208 -1.65 0.02 18.73
C LEU A 208 -1.64 -0.97 17.55
N PRO A 209 -2.22 -0.60 16.39
CA PRO A 209 -2.02 -1.35 15.16
C PRO A 209 -0.57 -1.20 14.69
N GLU A 210 -0.06 -2.24 14.01
CA GLU A 210 1.18 -2.10 13.26
C GLU A 210 1.02 -1.05 12.16
N GLN A 211 2.04 -0.21 12.00
CA GLN A 211 2.08 0.81 10.97
C GLN A 211 3.41 0.78 10.24
N ASN A 212 3.32 0.68 8.92
CA ASN A 212 4.48 0.66 8.04
C ASN A 212 4.57 1.90 7.14
N SER A 213 3.64 2.86 7.29
CA SER A 213 3.57 4.03 6.43
C SER A 213 4.55 5.12 6.86
N ILE A 214 5.02 5.89 5.88
CA ILE A 214 5.87 7.04 6.09
C ILE A 214 4.98 8.27 6.25
N TYR A 215 5.03 8.89 7.41
CA TYR A 215 4.24 10.08 7.73
C TYR A 215 5.11 11.34 7.81
N PRO A 216 4.52 12.54 7.62
CA PRO A 216 5.19 13.81 7.87
C PRO A 216 5.71 13.91 9.32
N GLU A 217 6.86 14.54 9.48
CA GLU A 217 7.51 14.64 10.80
C GLU A 217 6.65 15.36 11.84
N GLU A 218 5.94 16.40 11.43
CA GLU A 218 5.01 17.12 12.30
C GLU A 218 3.93 16.22 12.90
N GLN A 219 3.35 15.34 12.09
CA GLN A 219 2.33 14.41 12.56
C GLN A 219 2.89 13.31 13.46
N LYS A 220 4.13 12.85 13.20
CA LYS A 220 4.83 11.93 14.10
C LYS A 220 5.04 12.56 15.47
N GLN A 221 5.27 13.87 15.53
CA GLN A 221 5.40 14.59 16.79
C GLN A 221 4.12 14.51 17.62
N TRP A 222 2.93 14.64 17.03
CA TRP A 222 1.65 14.50 17.74
C TRP A 222 1.50 13.15 18.44
N VAL A 223 1.86 12.07 17.75
CA VAL A 223 1.85 10.72 18.34
C VAL A 223 2.90 10.60 19.44
N SER A 224 4.11 11.11 19.21
CA SER A 224 5.18 11.09 20.23
C SER A 224 4.79 11.83 21.50
N GLU A 225 4.09 12.95 21.37
CA GLU A 225 3.55 13.70 22.52
C GLU A 225 2.44 12.91 23.23
N ALA A 226 1.51 12.31 22.50
CA ALA A 226 0.46 11.49 23.09
C ALA A 226 1.01 10.26 23.82
N LEU A 227 2.06 9.62 23.29
CA LEU A 227 2.75 8.52 23.96
C LEU A 227 3.43 8.96 25.26
N LYS A 228 4.08 10.13 25.27
CA LYS A 228 4.64 10.71 26.50
C LYS A 228 3.58 11.05 27.55
N GLU A 229 2.41 11.51 27.11
CA GLU A 229 1.26 11.75 28.01
C GLU A 229 0.74 10.42 28.60
N ALA A 230 0.66 9.36 27.79
CA ALA A 230 0.28 8.03 28.27
C ALA A 230 1.26 7.50 29.32
N GLU A 231 2.56 7.57 29.03
CA GLU A 231 3.62 7.19 29.98
C GLU A 231 3.52 7.93 31.30
N LYS A 232 3.35 9.26 31.27
CA LYS A 232 3.20 10.08 32.49
C LYS A 232 1.99 9.68 33.34
N LYS A 233 0.94 9.16 32.71
CA LYS A 233 -0.26 8.69 33.41
C LYS A 233 -0.20 7.20 33.78
N GLY A 234 0.90 6.53 33.46
CA GLY A 234 1.15 5.13 33.81
C GLY A 234 0.52 4.12 32.87
N ALA A 235 -0.01 4.53 31.72
CA ALA A 235 -0.56 3.60 30.73
C ALA A 235 0.58 2.93 29.93
N LEU A 236 0.50 1.59 29.77
CA LEU A 236 1.40 0.83 28.94
C LEU A 236 0.92 0.90 27.48
N VAL A 237 1.81 1.21 26.55
CA VAL A 237 1.51 1.20 25.11
C VAL A 237 2.34 0.10 24.43
N ILE A 238 1.68 -0.77 23.67
CA ILE A 238 2.26 -1.92 22.97
C ILE A 238 1.82 -2.00 21.52
#